data_f4476657101f805b309b6060cb234088
#
_entry.id   f4476657101f805b309b6060cb234088
#
_cell.length_a   1.000
_cell.length_b   1.000
_cell.length_c   1.000
_cell.angle_alpha   90.00
_cell.angle_beta   90.00
_cell.angle_gamma   90.00
#
_symmetry.space_group_name_H-M   'P 1'
#
loop_
_entity.id
_entity.type
_entity.pdbx_description
1 polymer ?
#
loop_
_entity_poly.entity_id
_entity_poly.type
_entity_poly.pdbx_seq_one_letter_code
_entity_poly.pdbx_strand_id
1 'polypeptide(L)'
;MKWFRQILAVTNMNLLSITQRFGSSLVVIIGIAGSVAVMVSLLAMASGLQSTVEGTGEEDRAMILRSGSSSELSSVISIEEANVMANAPGLKQIGNEPMIAFEVYTVVDLKKKGADDTSNLPLRGVDAMSFAVRPETKIIKGRNFEPGKAEIIVGRGAYDQYEGVELGEKVTFRNATWTVVGVFSTEGDVHESEVWADVKVAQSAFQRGASTSNAIARLESVSSFDEFAIFIENDPRLEVKVENELDFYKNQASGVSGIINSFGYLVAIIMAIGSIFAALNSMYSAVSTRLVEIGTLRAVGFRGSSILAALMIESMILALLGGLLGAGLAYVIFNGYTVSTLAGGTFSQTSFDFAVTGEIIIQGLILALVVGFIGGFLPALNAARQNITDALRAL
;
A
#
# COMPACT_ATOMS: atom_id res chain seq x y z
N MET A 1 -14.07 -24.62 -40.38
CA MET A 1 -15.36 -23.91 -40.19
C MET A 1 -16.39 -24.68 -39.34
N LYS A 2 -16.60 -26.02 -39.51
CA LYS A 2 -17.59 -26.80 -38.73
C LYS A 2 -17.31 -26.81 -37.21
N TRP A 3 -16.05 -26.98 -36.76
CA TRP A 3 -15.63 -27.04 -35.37
C TRP A 3 -15.97 -25.76 -34.58
N PHE A 4 -15.68 -24.57 -35.12
CA PHE A 4 -15.96 -23.28 -34.49
C PHE A 4 -17.48 -23.02 -34.34
N ARG A 5 -18.28 -23.42 -35.36
CA ARG A 5 -19.76 -23.36 -35.24
C ARG A 5 -20.30 -24.26 -34.16
N GLN A 6 -19.70 -25.43 -33.95
CA GLN A 6 -20.08 -26.36 -32.86
C GLN A 6 -19.79 -25.75 -31.49
N ILE A 7 -18.60 -25.12 -31.30
CA ILE A 7 -18.28 -24.44 -30.05
C ILE A 7 -19.30 -23.35 -29.75
N LEU A 8 -19.54 -22.46 -30.70
CA LEU A 8 -20.50 -21.35 -30.50
C LEU A 8 -21.91 -21.85 -30.17
N ALA A 9 -22.39 -22.89 -30.85
CA ALA A 9 -23.71 -23.45 -30.58
C ALA A 9 -23.79 -24.03 -29.17
N VAL A 10 -22.82 -24.82 -28.74
CA VAL A 10 -22.81 -25.43 -27.40
C VAL A 10 -22.59 -24.37 -26.32
N THR A 11 -21.71 -23.39 -26.54
CA THR A 11 -21.49 -22.28 -25.60
C THR A 11 -22.77 -21.48 -25.40
N ASN A 12 -23.47 -21.12 -26.48
CA ASN A 12 -24.73 -20.35 -26.39
C ASN A 12 -25.80 -21.14 -25.62
N MET A 13 -25.93 -22.44 -25.90
CA MET A 13 -26.84 -23.33 -25.15
C MET A 13 -26.46 -23.40 -23.66
N ASN A 14 -25.16 -23.51 -23.35
CA ASN A 14 -24.67 -23.52 -21.97
C ASN A 14 -24.98 -22.22 -21.23
N LEU A 15 -24.71 -21.06 -21.85
CA LEU A 15 -24.95 -19.76 -21.25
C LEU A 15 -26.44 -19.53 -20.95
N LEU A 16 -27.33 -19.89 -21.88
CA LEU A 16 -28.79 -19.79 -21.65
C LEU A 16 -29.28 -20.67 -20.51
N SER A 17 -28.60 -21.78 -20.22
CA SER A 17 -28.97 -22.68 -19.13
C SER A 17 -28.34 -22.32 -17.76
N ILE A 18 -27.48 -21.30 -17.68
CA ILE A 18 -26.89 -20.81 -16.40
C ILE A 18 -28.02 -20.39 -15.44
N THR A 19 -29.09 -19.76 -15.94
CA THR A 19 -30.21 -19.33 -15.12
C THR A 19 -30.93 -20.50 -14.44
N GLN A 20 -30.95 -21.68 -15.04
CA GLN A 20 -31.54 -22.89 -14.47
C GLN A 20 -30.69 -23.52 -13.35
N ARG A 21 -29.40 -23.12 -13.29
CA ARG A 21 -28.39 -23.61 -12.33
C ARG A 21 -27.73 -22.46 -11.54
N PHE A 22 -28.53 -21.43 -11.30
CA PHE A 22 -28.08 -20.22 -10.65
C PHE A 22 -27.31 -20.48 -9.34
N GLY A 23 -27.79 -21.44 -8.50
CA GLY A 23 -27.16 -21.77 -7.23
C GLY A 23 -25.71 -22.27 -7.36
N SER A 24 -25.44 -23.22 -8.27
CA SER A 24 -24.09 -23.75 -8.47
C SER A 24 -23.15 -22.74 -9.13
N SER A 25 -23.62 -21.97 -10.08
CA SER A 25 -22.85 -20.89 -10.71
C SER A 25 -22.51 -19.77 -9.72
N LEU A 26 -23.46 -19.44 -8.81
CA LEU A 26 -23.24 -18.43 -7.78
C LEU A 26 -22.13 -18.82 -6.80
N VAL A 27 -22.05 -20.10 -6.41
CA VAL A 27 -20.96 -20.60 -5.54
C VAL A 27 -19.59 -20.35 -6.16
N VAL A 28 -19.45 -20.62 -7.46
CA VAL A 28 -18.18 -20.35 -8.19
C VAL A 28 -17.87 -18.87 -8.22
N ILE A 29 -18.87 -18.04 -8.59
CA ILE A 29 -18.71 -16.59 -8.67
C ILE A 29 -18.32 -16.01 -7.32
N ILE A 30 -19.03 -16.37 -6.23
CA ILE A 30 -18.74 -15.88 -4.87
C ILE A 30 -17.35 -16.35 -4.39
N GLY A 31 -17.01 -17.62 -4.62
CA GLY A 31 -15.70 -18.15 -4.22
C GLY A 31 -14.54 -17.40 -4.90
N ILE A 32 -14.64 -17.18 -6.20
CA ILE A 32 -13.63 -16.44 -6.96
C ILE A 32 -13.64 -14.95 -6.57
N ALA A 33 -14.83 -14.35 -6.43
CA ALA A 33 -14.97 -12.96 -6.00
C ALA A 33 -14.31 -12.71 -4.63
N GLY A 34 -14.53 -13.61 -3.66
CA GLY A 34 -13.89 -13.54 -2.35
C GLY A 34 -12.37 -13.59 -2.43
N SER A 35 -11.81 -14.54 -3.22
CA SER A 35 -10.35 -14.66 -3.40
C SER A 35 -9.74 -13.41 -4.05
N VAL A 36 -10.39 -12.89 -5.09
CA VAL A 36 -9.93 -11.68 -5.80
C VAL A 36 -10.06 -10.45 -4.91
N ALA A 37 -11.18 -10.31 -4.19
CA ALA A 37 -11.39 -9.16 -3.31
C ALA A 37 -10.33 -9.09 -2.21
N VAL A 38 -10.01 -10.21 -1.57
CA VAL A 38 -8.96 -10.26 -0.53
C VAL A 38 -7.59 -9.95 -1.12
N MET A 39 -7.23 -10.54 -2.26
CA MET A 39 -5.96 -10.24 -2.93
C MET A 39 -5.84 -8.77 -3.29
N VAL A 40 -6.84 -8.21 -3.95
CA VAL A 40 -6.84 -6.80 -4.37
C VAL A 40 -6.75 -5.87 -3.16
N SER A 41 -7.45 -6.17 -2.06
CA SER A 41 -7.40 -5.35 -0.84
C SER A 41 -6.02 -5.34 -0.19
N LEU A 42 -5.36 -6.49 -0.08
CA LEU A 42 -4.02 -6.59 0.51
C LEU A 42 -2.95 -5.92 -0.36
N LEU A 43 -3.04 -6.10 -1.67
CA LEU A 43 -2.12 -5.43 -2.60
C LEU A 43 -2.38 -3.92 -2.65
N ALA A 44 -3.64 -3.47 -2.55
CA ALA A 44 -4.00 -2.05 -2.48
C ALA A 44 -3.46 -1.39 -1.19
N MET A 45 -3.43 -2.12 -0.08
CA MET A 45 -2.79 -1.68 1.16
C MET A 45 -1.29 -1.44 0.96
N ALA A 46 -0.58 -2.39 0.36
CA ALA A 46 0.85 -2.27 0.09
C ALA A 46 1.15 -1.13 -0.89
N SER A 47 0.35 -1.00 -1.95
CA SER A 47 0.48 0.06 -2.95
C SER A 47 0.22 1.44 -2.35
N GLY A 48 -0.79 1.57 -1.47
CA GLY A 48 -1.09 2.82 -0.78
C GLY A 48 0.04 3.27 0.14
N LEU A 49 0.59 2.35 0.94
CA LEU A 49 1.75 2.63 1.78
C LEU A 49 2.95 3.07 0.92
N GLN A 50 3.24 2.34 -0.15
CA GLN A 50 4.35 2.64 -1.03
C GLN A 50 4.19 4.02 -1.69
N SER A 51 3.01 4.36 -2.20
CA SER A 51 2.76 5.66 -2.84
C SER A 51 2.88 6.83 -1.86
N THR A 52 2.40 6.68 -0.62
CA THR A 52 2.54 7.70 0.43
C THR A 52 4.01 7.94 0.79
N VAL A 53 4.78 6.88 0.93
CA VAL A 53 6.20 6.96 1.29
C VAL A 53 7.05 7.48 0.13
N GLU A 54 6.81 7.01 -1.10
CA GLU A 54 7.49 7.51 -2.30
C GLU A 54 7.15 8.97 -2.60
N GLY A 55 5.96 9.44 -2.22
CA GLY A 55 5.54 10.84 -2.33
C GLY A 55 6.20 11.78 -1.32
N THR A 56 6.92 11.23 -0.32
CA THR A 56 7.55 12.04 0.75
C THR A 56 8.90 12.62 0.33
N GLY A 57 9.68 11.88 -0.46
CA GLY A 57 11.02 12.27 -0.85
C GLY A 57 11.07 13.01 -2.18
N GLU A 58 12.03 13.92 -2.30
CA GLU A 58 12.37 14.62 -3.54
C GLU A 58 13.78 14.27 -4.00
N GLU A 59 14.00 14.23 -5.32
CA GLU A 59 15.31 13.87 -5.89
C GLU A 59 16.41 14.93 -5.61
N ASP A 60 16.03 16.19 -5.40
CA ASP A 60 16.94 17.30 -5.09
C ASP A 60 17.20 17.49 -3.59
N ARG A 61 16.74 16.52 -2.75
CA ARG A 61 16.96 16.55 -1.31
C ARG A 61 17.82 15.38 -0.83
N ALA A 62 18.68 15.68 0.12
CA ALA A 62 19.55 14.70 0.77
C ALA A 62 19.19 14.57 2.26
N MET A 63 18.99 13.33 2.69
CA MET A 63 18.83 12.95 4.10
C MET A 63 20.18 12.57 4.68
N ILE A 64 20.55 13.16 5.79
CA ILE A 64 21.80 12.89 6.49
C ILE A 64 21.49 12.31 7.86
N LEU A 65 22.04 11.15 8.14
CA LEU A 65 21.90 10.42 9.39
C LEU A 65 23.27 10.03 9.93
N ARG A 66 23.37 9.73 11.21
CA ARG A 66 24.58 9.14 11.78
C ARG A 66 24.91 7.82 11.09
N SER A 67 26.19 7.59 10.81
CA SER A 67 26.68 6.34 10.21
C SER A 67 26.25 5.13 11.06
N GLY A 68 25.71 4.09 10.39
CA GLY A 68 25.18 2.91 11.06
C GLY A 68 23.74 3.05 11.58
N SER A 69 23.12 4.24 11.53
CA SER A 69 21.71 4.41 11.85
C SER A 69 20.85 4.05 10.63
N SER A 70 19.80 3.28 10.87
CA SER A 70 18.80 2.90 9.86
C SER A 70 17.52 3.75 9.89
N SER A 71 17.41 4.65 10.88
CA SER A 71 16.25 5.52 11.08
C SER A 71 16.62 6.81 11.79
N GLU A 72 15.80 7.85 11.61
CA GLU A 72 15.92 9.14 12.28
C GLU A 72 15.88 9.01 13.83
N LEU A 73 15.08 8.05 14.33
CA LEU A 73 14.93 7.82 15.78
C LEU A 73 16.22 7.34 16.45
N SER A 74 17.03 6.56 15.76
CA SER A 74 18.30 6.00 16.25
C SER A 74 19.51 6.89 15.96
N SER A 75 19.32 7.94 15.17
CA SER A 75 20.40 8.85 14.74
C SER A 75 20.55 10.02 15.71
N VAL A 76 21.81 10.43 15.88
CA VAL A 76 22.20 11.61 16.68
C VAL A 76 23.33 12.33 15.96
N ILE A 77 23.11 13.60 15.66
CA ILE A 77 24.05 14.52 15.03
C ILE A 77 24.38 15.62 16.05
N SER A 78 25.65 15.88 16.28
CA SER A 78 26.12 16.93 17.18
C SER A 78 26.04 18.33 16.52
N ILE A 79 26.10 19.36 17.33
CA ILE A 79 26.13 20.75 16.84
C ILE A 79 27.42 21.04 16.06
N GLU A 80 28.54 20.40 16.43
CA GLU A 80 29.81 20.52 15.75
C GLU A 80 29.75 19.96 14.34
N GLU A 81 29.14 18.77 14.16
CA GLU A 81 28.91 18.17 12.85
C GLU A 81 27.95 19.03 12.01
N ALA A 82 26.89 19.56 12.60
CA ALA A 82 25.95 20.44 11.93
C ALA A 82 26.64 21.69 11.32
N ASN A 83 27.56 22.30 12.07
CA ASN A 83 28.30 23.46 11.60
C ASN A 83 29.28 23.14 10.43
N VAL A 84 29.80 21.91 10.38
CA VAL A 84 30.62 21.47 9.26
C VAL A 84 29.77 21.24 8.01
N MET A 85 28.65 20.54 8.16
CA MET A 85 27.73 20.23 7.06
C MET A 85 27.14 21.47 6.40
N ALA A 86 26.87 22.53 7.15
CA ALA A 86 26.34 23.78 6.62
C ALA A 86 27.28 24.48 5.59
N ASN A 87 28.54 24.09 5.53
CA ASN A 87 29.52 24.61 4.57
C ASN A 87 29.78 23.67 3.39
N ALA A 88 28.99 22.63 3.21
CA ALA A 88 29.17 21.67 2.13
C ALA A 88 28.86 22.30 0.76
N PRO A 89 29.58 21.91 -0.31
CA PRO A 89 29.28 22.35 -1.67
C PRO A 89 27.96 21.75 -2.16
N GLY A 90 27.35 22.31 -3.20
CA GLY A 90 26.15 21.80 -3.84
C GLY A 90 24.87 22.09 -3.10
N LEU A 91 24.92 22.75 -1.92
CA LEU A 91 23.74 23.20 -1.19
C LEU A 91 23.08 24.38 -1.90
N LYS A 92 21.76 24.29 -2.14
CA LYS A 92 20.95 25.42 -2.56
C LYS A 92 20.95 26.50 -1.48
N GLN A 93 20.87 27.76 -1.88
CA GLN A 93 20.89 28.86 -0.95
C GLN A 93 19.60 29.69 -1.00
N ILE A 94 19.17 30.18 0.15
CA ILE A 94 18.17 31.25 0.28
C ILE A 94 18.89 32.49 0.79
N GLY A 95 19.06 33.50 -0.08
CA GLY A 95 19.94 34.64 0.23
C GLY A 95 21.37 34.17 0.39
N ASN A 96 21.91 34.26 1.61
CA ASN A 96 23.27 33.81 1.96
C ASN A 96 23.26 32.59 2.90
N GLU A 97 22.10 32.00 3.16
CA GLU A 97 21.97 30.86 4.07
C GLU A 97 21.81 29.56 3.28
N PRO A 98 22.59 28.51 3.58
CA PRO A 98 22.47 27.21 2.94
C PRO A 98 21.15 26.55 3.35
N MET A 99 20.46 25.90 2.39
CA MET A 99 19.23 25.19 2.63
C MET A 99 19.50 23.81 3.24
N ILE A 100 19.88 23.82 4.51
CA ILE A 100 20.04 22.61 5.33
C ILE A 100 19.36 22.84 6.67
N ALA A 101 18.44 21.97 7.03
CA ALA A 101 17.70 22.00 8.29
C ALA A 101 18.14 20.84 9.18
N PHE A 102 18.26 21.11 10.47
CA PHE A 102 18.64 20.13 11.49
C PHE A 102 17.46 19.84 12.38
N GLU A 103 16.96 18.62 12.36
CA GLU A 103 15.68 18.25 12.96
C GLU A 103 15.85 17.26 14.12
N VAL A 104 14.98 17.35 15.09
CA VAL A 104 14.84 16.36 16.17
C VAL A 104 13.69 15.46 15.84
N TYR A 105 13.92 14.16 15.83
CA TYR A 105 12.85 13.18 15.67
C TYR A 105 12.71 12.35 16.95
N THR A 106 11.49 12.24 17.44
CA THR A 106 11.16 11.43 18.62
C THR A 106 9.73 10.89 18.49
N VAL A 107 9.38 9.99 19.39
CA VAL A 107 8.03 9.40 19.43
C VAL A 107 7.38 9.72 20.75
N VAL A 108 6.11 10.08 20.70
CA VAL A 108 5.25 10.35 21.85
C VAL A 108 4.02 9.46 21.80
N ASP A 109 3.44 9.19 22.96
CA ASP A 109 2.26 8.35 23.08
C ASP A 109 1.01 9.24 23.12
N LEU A 110 0.03 8.92 22.29
CA LEU A 110 -1.25 9.60 22.28
C LEU A 110 -2.38 8.60 22.01
N LYS A 111 -3.57 8.88 22.54
CA LYS A 111 -4.75 8.03 22.36
C LYS A 111 -5.33 8.23 20.97
N LYS A 112 -5.64 7.13 20.27
CA LYS A 112 -6.39 7.18 19.00
C LYS A 112 -7.88 7.34 19.23
N LYS A 113 -8.54 8.05 18.33
CA LYS A 113 -10.01 8.19 18.31
C LYS A 113 -10.66 6.82 18.18
N GLY A 114 -11.54 6.51 19.14
CA GLY A 114 -12.28 5.25 19.16
C GLY A 114 -11.49 4.01 19.58
N ALA A 115 -10.28 4.17 20.10
CA ALA A 115 -9.48 3.09 20.71
C ALA A 115 -9.25 3.38 22.20
N ASP A 116 -9.10 2.33 23.00
CA ASP A 116 -8.76 2.49 24.43
C ASP A 116 -7.26 2.60 24.68
N ASP A 117 -6.44 2.12 23.74
CA ASP A 117 -4.99 2.10 23.84
C ASP A 117 -4.34 3.37 23.27
N THR A 118 -3.16 3.72 23.84
CA THR A 118 -2.28 4.75 23.28
C THR A 118 -1.48 4.18 22.10
N SER A 119 -1.11 5.06 21.20
CA SER A 119 -0.36 4.71 20.00
C SER A 119 0.78 5.70 19.78
N ASN A 120 1.86 5.21 19.21
CA ASN A 120 3.06 5.99 18.94
C ASN A 120 2.80 7.04 17.86
N LEU A 121 3.02 8.30 18.19
CA LEU A 121 2.90 9.46 17.29
C LEU A 121 4.27 10.10 17.13
N PRO A 122 4.78 10.27 15.90
CA PRO A 122 6.04 10.98 15.69
C PRO A 122 5.91 12.46 16.06
N LEU A 123 6.94 12.96 16.75
CA LEU A 123 7.12 14.39 16.98
C LEU A 123 8.44 14.82 16.35
N ARG A 124 8.34 15.82 15.48
CA ARG A 124 9.49 16.43 14.81
C ARG A 124 9.72 17.85 15.33
N GLY A 125 10.93 18.10 15.81
CA GLY A 125 11.40 19.46 16.13
C GLY A 125 11.98 20.09 14.86
N VAL A 126 11.39 21.18 14.40
CA VAL A 126 11.72 21.85 13.13
C VAL A 126 11.96 23.35 13.37
N ASP A 127 12.62 24.00 12.41
CA ASP A 127 12.85 25.42 12.38
C ASP A 127 12.33 26.06 11.08
N ALA A 128 12.63 27.34 10.87
CA ALA A 128 12.22 28.04 9.65
C ALA A 128 12.85 27.44 8.39
N MET A 129 14.08 26.90 8.50
CA MET A 129 14.77 26.28 7.37
C MET A 129 14.12 24.96 6.96
N SER A 130 13.54 24.20 7.91
CA SER A 130 12.78 22.98 7.60
C SER A 130 11.60 23.26 6.67
N PHE A 131 10.88 24.37 6.88
CA PHE A 131 9.80 24.81 5.97
C PHE A 131 10.34 25.29 4.62
N ALA A 132 11.50 25.91 4.59
CA ALA A 132 12.11 26.34 3.34
C ALA A 132 12.58 25.14 2.48
N VAL A 133 13.12 24.12 3.12
CA VAL A 133 13.51 22.86 2.45
C VAL A 133 12.28 22.09 1.96
N ARG A 134 11.15 22.13 2.71
CA ARG A 134 9.87 21.46 2.37
C ARG A 134 8.76 22.49 2.09
N PRO A 135 8.78 23.19 0.94
CA PRO A 135 7.81 24.24 0.59
C PRO A 135 6.39 23.71 0.36
N GLU A 136 6.23 22.39 0.20
CA GLU A 136 4.94 21.69 0.12
C GLU A 136 4.16 21.76 1.45
N THR A 137 4.84 22.02 2.58
CA THR A 137 4.19 22.13 3.89
C THR A 137 3.33 23.39 3.97
N LYS A 138 2.01 23.21 4.09
CA LYS A 138 1.03 24.30 4.13
C LYS A 138 0.18 24.22 5.40
N ILE A 139 0.02 25.35 6.09
CA ILE A 139 -0.92 25.42 7.21
C ILE A 139 -2.33 25.51 6.65
N ILE A 140 -3.17 24.52 6.95
CA ILE A 140 -4.56 24.43 6.46
C ILE A 140 -5.61 24.90 7.47
N LYS A 141 -5.25 24.88 8.77
CA LYS A 141 -6.11 25.43 9.85
C LYS A 141 -5.24 26.10 10.91
N GLY A 142 -5.72 27.16 11.53
CA GLY A 142 -4.99 27.87 12.59
C GLY A 142 -3.79 28.66 12.07
N ARG A 143 -2.66 28.58 12.76
CA ARG A 143 -1.40 29.25 12.44
C ARG A 143 -0.20 28.36 12.70
N ASN A 144 0.98 28.78 12.23
CA ASN A 144 2.23 28.10 12.60
C ASN A 144 2.57 28.41 14.07
N PHE A 145 3.39 27.54 14.69
CA PHE A 145 3.93 27.77 16.03
C PHE A 145 4.89 28.97 16.03
N GLU A 146 4.99 29.64 17.16
CA GLU A 146 5.97 30.70 17.38
C GLU A 146 7.27 30.13 17.94
N PRO A 147 8.44 30.50 17.39
CA PRO A 147 9.73 30.01 17.88
C PRO A 147 9.91 30.25 19.38
N GLY A 148 10.42 29.23 20.08
CA GLY A 148 10.67 29.27 21.53
C GLY A 148 9.44 29.08 22.41
N LYS A 149 8.26 28.88 21.85
CA LYS A 149 7.05 28.55 22.61
C LYS A 149 6.74 27.06 22.57
N ALA A 150 6.14 26.55 23.62
CA ALA A 150 5.63 25.19 23.66
C ALA A 150 4.29 25.08 22.88
N GLU A 151 4.37 25.32 21.59
CA GLU A 151 3.29 25.23 20.64
C GLU A 151 3.57 24.13 19.63
N ILE A 152 2.53 23.48 19.14
CA ILE A 152 2.63 22.43 18.13
C ILE A 152 1.66 22.67 16.99
N ILE A 153 2.05 22.23 15.81
CA ILE A 153 1.17 22.02 14.67
C ILE A 153 1.06 20.52 14.39
N VAL A 154 -0.09 20.09 13.95
CA VAL A 154 -0.44 18.69 13.78
C VAL A 154 -0.66 18.39 12.31
N GLY A 155 -0.06 17.36 11.78
CA GLY A 155 -0.33 16.89 10.42
C GLY A 155 -1.79 16.45 10.26
N ARG A 156 -2.36 16.65 9.09
CA ARG A 156 -3.77 16.33 8.82
C ARG A 156 -4.13 14.89 9.19
N GLY A 157 -3.29 13.93 8.83
CA GLY A 157 -3.51 12.51 9.16
C GLY A 157 -3.49 12.23 10.66
N ALA A 158 -2.58 12.89 11.42
CA ALA A 158 -2.55 12.79 12.87
C ALA A 158 -3.76 13.49 13.50
N TYR A 159 -4.16 14.65 13.00
CA TYR A 159 -5.35 15.39 13.45
C TYR A 159 -6.63 14.58 13.33
N ASP A 160 -6.78 13.83 12.24
CA ASP A 160 -7.97 13.02 12.00
C ASP A 160 -8.03 11.75 12.86
N GLN A 161 -6.89 11.21 13.29
CA GLN A 161 -6.80 9.92 13.97
C GLN A 161 -6.62 9.98 15.49
N TYR A 162 -6.04 11.04 16.06
CA TYR A 162 -5.73 11.11 17.48
C TYR A 162 -6.68 12.03 18.25
N GLU A 163 -6.91 11.72 19.54
CA GLU A 163 -7.66 12.53 20.49
C GLU A 163 -6.75 13.59 21.13
N GLY A 164 -7.29 14.73 21.53
CA GLY A 164 -6.57 15.77 22.28
C GLY A 164 -5.62 16.62 21.44
N VAL A 165 -5.75 16.59 20.11
CA VAL A 165 -4.97 17.39 19.15
C VAL A 165 -5.81 18.43 18.41
N GLU A 166 -7.00 18.74 18.91
CA GLU A 166 -7.87 19.79 18.37
C GLU A 166 -7.26 21.17 18.60
N LEU A 167 -7.58 22.12 17.72
CA LEU A 167 -7.05 23.48 17.80
C LEU A 167 -7.37 24.13 19.16
N GLY A 168 -6.33 24.63 19.84
CA GLY A 168 -6.42 25.29 21.15
C GLY A 168 -6.33 24.33 22.33
N GLU A 169 -6.36 23.03 22.11
CA GLU A 169 -6.17 22.05 23.18
C GLU A 169 -4.74 21.99 23.68
N LYS A 170 -4.60 21.51 24.90
CA LYS A 170 -3.31 21.31 25.56
C LYS A 170 -3.04 19.83 25.73
N VAL A 171 -1.95 19.38 25.16
CA VAL A 171 -1.47 18.00 25.26
C VAL A 171 -0.15 17.96 26.01
N THR A 172 0.03 16.96 26.86
CA THR A 172 1.24 16.81 27.65
C THR A 172 2.06 15.61 27.13
N PHE A 173 3.25 15.91 26.64
CA PHE A 173 4.24 14.89 26.27
C PHE A 173 5.40 14.94 27.25
N ARG A 174 5.68 13.83 27.92
CA ARG A 174 6.65 13.77 29.02
C ARG A 174 6.36 14.84 30.08
N ASN A 175 7.27 15.80 30.22
CA ASN A 175 7.19 16.85 31.26
C ASN A 175 6.80 18.23 30.69
N ALA A 176 6.45 18.33 29.43
CA ALA A 176 6.09 19.57 28.76
C ALA A 176 4.64 19.56 28.31
N THR A 177 3.92 20.65 28.57
CA THR A 177 2.56 20.86 28.07
C THR A 177 2.62 21.74 26.82
N TRP A 178 2.06 21.24 25.73
CA TRP A 178 2.05 21.87 24.41
C TRP A 178 0.65 22.34 24.06
N THR A 179 0.57 23.47 23.36
CA THR A 179 -0.70 23.99 22.85
C THR A 179 -0.78 23.74 21.35
N VAL A 180 -1.85 23.11 20.88
CA VAL A 180 -2.11 22.90 19.45
C VAL A 180 -2.56 24.22 18.82
N VAL A 181 -1.76 24.78 17.89
CA VAL A 181 -2.03 26.09 17.29
C VAL A 181 -2.36 26.02 15.80
N GLY A 182 -2.08 24.90 15.15
CA GLY A 182 -2.36 24.75 13.74
C GLY A 182 -2.43 23.30 13.27
N VAL A 183 -2.95 23.14 12.08
CA VAL A 183 -2.95 21.87 11.32
C VAL A 183 -2.27 22.13 9.99
N PHE A 184 -1.35 21.24 9.61
CA PHE A 184 -0.65 21.33 8.34
C PHE A 184 -0.95 20.15 7.43
N SER A 185 -0.70 20.34 6.15
CA SER A 185 -0.74 19.29 5.12
C SER A 185 0.51 19.38 4.26
N THR A 186 0.97 18.22 3.82
CA THR A 186 2.13 18.03 2.93
C THR A 186 1.73 17.24 1.68
N GLU A 187 0.48 17.39 1.25
CA GLU A 187 -0.08 16.76 0.05
C GLU A 187 -0.21 15.22 0.14
N GLY A 188 -0.30 14.69 1.38
CA GLY A 188 -0.58 13.27 1.64
C GLY A 188 0.65 12.40 1.87
N ASP A 189 1.78 13.00 2.22
CA ASP A 189 3.02 12.28 2.56
C ASP A 189 3.07 11.79 4.02
N VAL A 190 4.17 11.15 4.43
CA VAL A 190 4.33 10.59 5.78
C VAL A 190 4.32 11.64 6.88
N HIS A 191 4.71 12.90 6.59
CA HIS A 191 4.76 13.98 7.57
C HIS A 191 3.36 14.39 8.04
N GLU A 192 2.31 14.11 7.27
CA GLU A 192 0.92 14.33 7.74
C GLU A 192 0.57 13.44 8.96
N SER A 193 1.36 12.43 9.25
CA SER A 193 1.19 11.58 10.44
C SER A 193 1.99 12.07 11.66
N GLU A 194 2.64 13.23 11.57
CA GLU A 194 3.53 13.77 12.59
C GLU A 194 2.92 14.98 13.33
N VAL A 195 3.52 15.30 14.45
CA VAL A 195 3.35 16.57 15.17
C VAL A 195 4.66 17.35 15.07
N TRP A 196 4.59 18.62 14.66
CA TRP A 196 5.76 19.48 14.53
C TRP A 196 5.80 20.55 15.61
N ALA A 197 6.99 20.81 16.16
CA ALA A 197 7.27 21.78 17.20
C ALA A 197 8.55 22.55 16.89
N ASP A 198 8.80 23.64 17.60
CA ASP A 198 10.09 24.32 17.55
C ASP A 198 11.22 23.37 17.99
N VAL A 199 12.30 23.30 17.21
CA VAL A 199 13.40 22.37 17.44
C VAL A 199 14.08 22.58 18.80
N LYS A 200 14.27 23.83 19.24
CA LYS A 200 14.92 24.14 20.53
C LYS A 200 14.04 23.77 21.72
N VAL A 201 12.73 23.99 21.59
CA VAL A 201 11.75 23.57 22.61
C VAL A 201 11.69 22.04 22.68
N ALA A 202 11.68 21.35 21.52
CA ALA A 202 11.75 19.89 21.45
C ALA A 202 13.04 19.35 22.06
N GLN A 203 14.22 19.89 21.72
CA GLN A 203 15.50 19.52 22.34
C GLN A 203 15.45 19.61 23.86
N SER A 204 14.90 20.71 24.39
CA SER A 204 14.77 20.91 25.83
C SER A 204 13.81 19.92 26.49
N ALA A 205 12.62 19.77 25.92
CA ALA A 205 11.55 18.90 26.46
C ALA A 205 11.96 17.40 26.47
N PHE A 206 12.72 16.98 25.46
CA PHE A 206 13.18 15.58 25.31
C PHE A 206 14.61 15.36 25.77
N GLN A 207 15.24 16.36 26.44
CA GLN A 207 16.59 16.28 27.00
C GLN A 207 17.66 15.86 25.98
N ARG A 208 17.56 16.37 24.75
CA ARG A 208 18.50 16.09 23.65
C ARG A 208 19.76 16.98 23.68
N GLY A 209 19.81 17.97 24.59
CA GLY A 209 20.88 18.98 24.57
C GLY A 209 20.81 19.81 23.28
N ALA A 210 21.94 19.98 22.61
CA ALA A 210 22.02 20.66 21.31
C ALA A 210 22.11 19.69 20.12
N SER A 211 21.87 18.38 20.34
CA SER A 211 21.92 17.38 19.27
C SER A 211 20.61 17.33 18.48
N THR A 212 20.71 16.90 17.24
CA THR A 212 19.59 16.64 16.35
C THR A 212 19.55 15.18 15.91
N SER A 213 18.47 14.73 15.31
CA SER A 213 18.32 13.36 14.84
C SER A 213 18.81 13.20 13.41
N ASN A 214 18.51 14.16 12.56
CA ASN A 214 18.85 14.15 11.14
C ASN A 214 19.19 15.57 10.68
N ALA A 215 19.78 15.65 9.50
CA ALA A 215 19.76 16.87 8.70
C ALA A 215 19.10 16.57 7.36
N ILE A 216 18.32 17.53 6.87
CA ILE A 216 17.74 17.50 5.53
C ILE A 216 18.28 18.68 4.75
N ALA A 217 18.91 18.40 3.61
CA ALA A 217 19.52 19.40 2.76
C ALA A 217 18.82 19.47 1.41
N ARG A 218 18.57 20.66 0.90
CA ARG A 218 18.16 20.88 -0.47
C ARG A 218 19.35 21.24 -1.32
N LEU A 219 19.54 20.53 -2.42
CA LEU A 219 20.65 20.69 -3.33
C LEU A 219 20.29 21.65 -4.47
N GLU A 220 21.31 22.23 -5.12
CA GLU A 220 21.11 23.09 -6.29
C GLU A 220 20.46 22.32 -7.45
N SER A 221 20.82 21.04 -7.58
CA SER A 221 20.30 20.12 -8.60
C SER A 221 20.50 18.66 -8.15
N VAL A 222 19.80 17.74 -8.77
CA VAL A 222 20.00 16.30 -8.57
C VAL A 222 21.45 15.86 -8.82
N SER A 223 22.13 16.47 -9.81
CA SER A 223 23.52 16.17 -10.14
C SER A 223 24.54 16.66 -9.08
N SER A 224 24.14 17.52 -8.17
CA SER A 224 24.99 17.99 -7.07
C SER A 224 25.07 16.99 -5.91
N PHE A 225 24.28 15.92 -5.97
CA PHE A 225 24.21 14.94 -4.88
C PHE A 225 25.55 14.22 -4.65
N ASP A 226 26.23 13.78 -5.70
CA ASP A 226 27.48 13.04 -5.57
C ASP A 226 28.58 13.92 -4.97
N GLU A 227 28.70 15.19 -5.39
CA GLU A 227 29.68 16.14 -4.86
C GLU A 227 29.41 16.42 -3.37
N PHE A 228 28.14 16.65 -3.02
CA PHE A 228 27.70 16.86 -1.64
C PHE A 228 28.00 15.63 -0.77
N ALA A 229 27.61 14.44 -1.21
CA ALA A 229 27.81 13.20 -0.48
C ALA A 229 29.30 12.89 -0.26
N ILE A 230 30.12 13.04 -1.32
CA ILE A 230 31.58 12.85 -1.24
C ILE A 230 32.22 13.81 -0.22
N PHE A 231 31.79 15.07 -0.21
CA PHE A 231 32.32 16.06 0.75
C PHE A 231 31.96 15.64 2.19
N ILE A 232 30.68 15.27 2.45
CA ILE A 232 30.23 14.92 3.78
C ILE A 232 30.86 13.62 4.28
N GLU A 233 30.87 12.56 3.45
CA GLU A 233 31.31 11.23 3.88
C GLU A 233 32.86 11.11 4.00
N ASN A 234 33.60 11.95 3.32
CA ASN A 234 35.07 11.94 3.42
C ASN A 234 35.62 12.89 4.47
N ASP A 235 34.84 13.74 5.10
CA ASP A 235 35.31 14.62 6.15
C ASP A 235 35.47 13.82 7.47
N PRO A 236 36.71 13.69 8.00
CA PRO A 236 36.98 12.87 9.17
C PRO A 236 36.35 13.40 10.48
N ARG A 237 35.76 14.59 10.44
CA ARG A 237 35.02 15.19 11.57
C ARG A 237 33.59 14.74 11.62
N LEU A 238 33.09 14.09 10.56
CA LEU A 238 31.72 13.69 10.40
C LEU A 238 31.59 12.16 10.48
N GLU A 239 30.74 11.70 11.40
CA GLU A 239 30.33 10.29 11.49
C GLU A 239 28.93 10.10 10.94
N VAL A 240 28.69 10.59 9.72
CA VAL A 240 27.36 10.58 9.11
C VAL A 240 27.39 9.87 7.75
N LYS A 241 26.23 9.50 7.29
CA LYS A 241 25.94 8.91 5.99
C LYS A 241 24.91 9.80 5.28
N VAL A 242 25.08 9.97 3.98
CA VAL A 242 24.16 10.72 3.12
C VAL A 242 23.39 9.76 2.23
N GLU A 243 22.09 9.91 2.16
CA GLU A 243 21.23 9.21 1.22
C GLU A 243 20.33 10.22 0.50
N ASN A 244 19.94 9.93 -0.74
CA ASN A 244 18.88 10.70 -1.38
C ASN A 244 17.58 10.52 -0.56
N GLU A 245 16.82 11.60 -0.32
CA GLU A 245 15.62 11.54 0.51
C GLU A 245 14.59 10.56 -0.04
N LEU A 246 14.39 10.55 -1.36
CA LEU A 246 13.47 9.64 -2.02
C LEU A 246 13.89 8.17 -1.83
N ASP A 247 15.19 7.86 -1.94
CA ASP A 247 15.69 6.50 -1.75
C ASP A 247 15.63 6.07 -0.28
N PHE A 248 15.88 6.99 0.66
CA PHE A 248 15.73 6.74 2.09
C PHE A 248 14.30 6.28 2.42
N TYR A 249 13.29 7.02 1.96
CA TYR A 249 11.90 6.65 2.19
C TYR A 249 11.49 5.39 1.42
N LYS A 250 11.91 5.21 0.17
CA LYS A 250 11.69 3.96 -0.60
C LYS A 250 12.24 2.73 0.13
N ASN A 251 13.47 2.82 0.64
CA ASN A 251 14.11 1.73 1.38
C ASN A 251 13.35 1.42 2.66
N GLN A 252 12.86 2.44 3.37
CA GLN A 252 12.06 2.28 4.58
C GLN A 252 10.70 1.61 4.29
N ALA A 253 10.03 2.00 3.19
CA ALA A 253 8.76 1.40 2.79
C ALA A 253 8.90 -0.03 2.26
N SER A 254 9.98 -0.31 1.53
CA SER A 254 10.14 -1.59 0.81
C SER A 254 10.10 -2.81 1.74
N GLY A 255 10.64 -2.68 2.95
CA GLY A 255 10.58 -3.74 3.96
C GLY A 255 9.16 -4.09 4.37
N VAL A 256 8.35 -3.10 4.73
CA VAL A 256 6.97 -3.29 5.19
C VAL A 256 6.06 -3.69 4.04
N SER A 257 6.15 -2.99 2.91
CA SER A 257 5.37 -3.31 1.70
C SER A 257 5.68 -4.72 1.19
N GLY A 258 6.95 -5.15 1.25
CA GLY A 258 7.36 -6.50 0.87
C GLY A 258 6.73 -7.58 1.76
N ILE A 259 6.64 -7.34 3.06
CA ILE A 259 5.94 -8.25 3.99
C ILE A 259 4.46 -8.30 3.65
N ILE A 260 3.79 -7.15 3.49
CA ILE A 260 2.36 -7.08 3.17
C ILE A 260 2.07 -7.78 1.84
N ASN A 261 2.88 -7.54 0.80
CA ASN A 261 2.75 -8.20 -0.49
C ASN A 261 2.91 -9.72 -0.38
N SER A 262 3.93 -10.20 0.36
CA SER A 262 4.18 -11.63 0.55
C SER A 262 3.00 -12.31 1.25
N PHE A 263 2.45 -11.69 2.30
CA PHE A 263 1.23 -12.16 2.96
C PHE A 263 0.03 -12.11 2.03
N GLY A 264 -0.12 -11.05 1.24
CA GLY A 264 -1.18 -10.90 0.26
C GLY A 264 -1.21 -12.04 -0.75
N TYR A 265 -0.06 -12.35 -1.36
CA TYR A 265 0.06 -13.47 -2.28
C TYR A 265 -0.15 -14.83 -1.60
N LEU A 266 0.38 -15.03 -0.39
CA LEU A 266 0.17 -16.27 0.36
C LEU A 266 -1.32 -16.53 0.62
N VAL A 267 -2.04 -15.53 1.13
CA VAL A 267 -3.48 -15.61 1.38
C VAL A 267 -4.25 -15.81 0.08
N ALA A 268 -3.88 -15.09 -0.99
CA ALA A 268 -4.49 -15.26 -2.31
C ALA A 268 -4.34 -16.69 -2.86
N ILE A 269 -3.17 -17.30 -2.69
CA ILE A 269 -2.93 -18.70 -3.11
C ILE A 269 -3.82 -19.66 -2.31
N ILE A 270 -3.89 -19.52 -0.99
CA ILE A 270 -4.74 -20.37 -0.14
C ILE A 270 -6.21 -20.25 -0.56
N MET A 271 -6.69 -19.01 -0.74
CA MET A 271 -8.06 -18.74 -1.17
C MET A 271 -8.32 -19.27 -2.60
N ALA A 272 -7.34 -19.13 -3.51
CA ALA A 272 -7.42 -19.68 -4.87
C ALA A 272 -7.57 -21.19 -4.87
N ILE A 273 -6.82 -21.91 -4.03
CA ILE A 273 -6.95 -23.37 -3.87
C ILE A 273 -8.38 -23.73 -3.43
N GLY A 274 -8.92 -23.04 -2.42
CA GLY A 274 -10.30 -23.23 -1.99
C GLY A 274 -11.30 -22.98 -3.11
N SER A 275 -11.11 -21.91 -3.88
CA SER A 275 -11.98 -21.55 -5.01
C SER A 275 -11.87 -22.54 -6.17
N ILE A 276 -10.68 -23.12 -6.43
CA ILE A 276 -10.50 -24.20 -7.41
C ILE A 276 -11.35 -25.43 -6.99
N PHE A 277 -11.30 -25.84 -5.73
CA PHE A 277 -12.12 -26.95 -5.26
C PHE A 277 -13.61 -26.67 -5.36
N ALA A 278 -14.05 -25.45 -5.03
CA ALA A 278 -15.43 -25.04 -5.20
C ALA A 278 -15.85 -25.07 -6.67
N ALA A 279 -15.02 -24.56 -7.57
CA ALA A 279 -15.24 -24.58 -9.01
C ALA A 279 -15.28 -26.00 -9.57
N LEU A 280 -14.33 -26.87 -9.18
CA LEU A 280 -14.31 -28.28 -9.54
C LEU A 280 -15.64 -28.97 -9.15
N ASN A 281 -16.04 -28.84 -7.88
CA ASN A 281 -17.26 -29.49 -7.38
C ASN A 281 -18.52 -29.00 -8.12
N SER A 282 -18.62 -27.68 -8.31
CA SER A 282 -19.72 -27.05 -9.05
C SER A 282 -19.78 -27.50 -10.52
N MET A 283 -18.61 -27.53 -11.19
CA MET A 283 -18.52 -27.95 -12.59
C MET A 283 -18.78 -29.48 -12.77
N TYR A 284 -18.33 -30.32 -11.84
CA TYR A 284 -18.68 -31.73 -11.85
C TYR A 284 -20.20 -31.94 -11.69
N SER A 285 -20.83 -31.21 -10.77
CA SER A 285 -22.29 -31.23 -10.61
C SER A 285 -23.00 -30.75 -11.89
N ALA A 286 -22.49 -29.66 -12.50
CA ALA A 286 -23.05 -29.12 -13.73
C ALA A 286 -22.92 -30.09 -14.92
N VAL A 287 -21.82 -30.82 -15.02
CA VAL A 287 -21.61 -31.84 -16.06
C VAL A 287 -22.50 -33.05 -15.80
N SER A 288 -22.60 -33.54 -14.57
CA SER A 288 -23.39 -34.73 -14.23
C SER A 288 -24.88 -34.54 -14.52
N THR A 289 -25.46 -33.37 -14.26
CA THR A 289 -26.84 -33.05 -14.58
C THR A 289 -27.13 -32.99 -16.09
N ARG A 290 -26.09 -32.90 -16.93
CA ARG A 290 -26.17 -32.76 -18.41
C ARG A 290 -25.60 -33.96 -19.16
N LEU A 291 -25.35 -35.06 -18.49
CA LEU A 291 -24.72 -36.23 -19.13
C LEU A 291 -25.48 -36.71 -20.36
N VAL A 292 -26.82 -36.75 -20.28
CA VAL A 292 -27.70 -37.16 -21.38
C VAL A 292 -27.65 -36.14 -22.53
N GLU A 293 -27.67 -34.86 -22.26
CA GLU A 293 -27.55 -33.81 -23.28
C GLU A 293 -26.17 -33.88 -24.00
N ILE A 294 -25.09 -34.06 -23.24
CA ILE A 294 -23.74 -34.23 -23.77
C ILE A 294 -23.65 -35.50 -24.62
N GLY A 295 -24.25 -36.59 -24.15
CA GLY A 295 -24.32 -37.86 -24.90
C GLY A 295 -25.08 -37.72 -26.21
N THR A 296 -26.20 -37.01 -26.20
CA THR A 296 -27.02 -36.73 -27.39
C THR A 296 -26.27 -35.85 -28.40
N LEU A 297 -25.60 -34.77 -27.95
CA LEU A 297 -24.76 -33.92 -28.82
C LEU A 297 -23.67 -34.75 -29.50
N ARG A 298 -23.02 -35.66 -28.76
CA ARG A 298 -21.99 -36.52 -29.32
C ARG A 298 -22.55 -37.55 -30.29
N ALA A 299 -23.75 -38.11 -30.04
CA ALA A 299 -24.43 -39.02 -30.93
C ALA A 299 -24.84 -38.38 -32.27
N VAL A 300 -25.18 -37.08 -32.27
CA VAL A 300 -25.50 -36.25 -33.45
C VAL A 300 -24.23 -35.82 -34.18
N GLY A 301 -23.02 -36.08 -33.63
CA GLY A 301 -21.76 -35.83 -34.32
C GLY A 301 -20.96 -34.63 -33.86
N PHE A 302 -21.25 -34.05 -32.72
CA PHE A 302 -20.40 -33.04 -32.10
C PHE A 302 -19.10 -33.68 -31.58
N ARG A 303 -17.96 -33.00 -31.81
CA ARG A 303 -16.66 -33.48 -31.35
C ARG A 303 -16.50 -33.26 -29.86
N GLY A 304 -15.90 -34.18 -29.13
CA GLY A 304 -15.58 -34.04 -27.71
C GLY A 304 -14.74 -32.79 -27.41
N SER A 305 -13.82 -32.40 -28.32
CA SER A 305 -13.05 -31.17 -28.23
C SER A 305 -13.89 -29.89 -28.30
N SER A 306 -15.02 -29.93 -29.02
CA SER A 306 -15.96 -28.78 -29.06
C SER A 306 -16.74 -28.65 -27.74
N ILE A 307 -17.08 -29.77 -27.12
CA ILE A 307 -17.73 -29.80 -25.81
C ILE A 307 -16.77 -29.31 -24.73
N LEU A 308 -15.53 -29.82 -24.73
CA LEU A 308 -14.47 -29.36 -23.83
C LEU A 308 -14.29 -27.85 -23.92
N ALA A 309 -14.11 -27.31 -25.13
CA ALA A 309 -13.92 -25.89 -25.34
C ALA A 309 -15.12 -25.07 -24.87
N ALA A 310 -16.35 -25.51 -25.11
CA ALA A 310 -17.55 -24.82 -24.67
C ALA A 310 -17.70 -24.77 -23.14
N LEU A 311 -17.40 -25.88 -22.44
CA LEU A 311 -17.38 -25.93 -20.98
C LEU A 311 -16.26 -25.09 -20.38
N MET A 312 -15.09 -25.05 -21.01
CA MET A 312 -13.99 -24.15 -20.60
C MET A 312 -14.37 -22.68 -20.74
N ILE A 313 -15.02 -22.32 -21.86
CA ILE A 313 -15.50 -20.92 -22.05
C ILE A 313 -16.55 -20.59 -20.96
N GLU A 314 -17.47 -21.48 -20.65
CA GLU A 314 -18.45 -21.28 -19.58
C GLU A 314 -17.74 -21.02 -18.23
N SER A 315 -16.79 -21.86 -17.86
CA SER A 315 -15.98 -21.71 -16.63
C SER A 315 -15.20 -20.38 -16.59
N MET A 316 -14.60 -19.99 -17.71
CA MET A 316 -13.83 -18.74 -17.83
C MET A 316 -14.75 -17.49 -17.71
N ILE A 317 -15.97 -17.56 -18.26
CA ILE A 317 -16.96 -16.48 -18.12
C ILE A 317 -17.40 -16.34 -16.65
N LEU A 318 -17.69 -17.44 -15.97
CA LEU A 318 -18.04 -17.41 -14.55
C LEU A 318 -16.89 -16.87 -13.69
N ALA A 319 -15.66 -17.27 -14.02
CA ALA A 319 -14.46 -16.78 -13.35
C ALA A 319 -14.24 -15.28 -13.58
N LEU A 320 -14.42 -14.81 -14.81
CA LEU A 320 -14.32 -13.38 -15.12
C LEU A 320 -15.39 -12.56 -14.39
N LEU A 321 -16.63 -13.05 -14.33
CA LEU A 321 -17.68 -12.39 -13.56
C LEU A 321 -17.36 -12.34 -12.06
N GLY A 322 -16.85 -13.45 -11.50
CA GLY A 322 -16.37 -13.49 -10.12
C GLY A 322 -15.22 -12.51 -9.89
N GLY A 323 -14.24 -12.50 -10.79
CA GLY A 323 -13.10 -11.58 -10.73
C GLY A 323 -13.50 -10.10 -10.78
N LEU A 324 -14.38 -9.74 -11.70
CA LEU A 324 -14.90 -8.38 -11.82
C LEU A 324 -15.71 -7.95 -10.58
N LEU A 325 -16.54 -8.84 -10.05
CA LEU A 325 -17.29 -8.58 -8.82
C LEU A 325 -16.35 -8.42 -7.62
N GLY A 326 -15.34 -9.29 -7.48
CA GLY A 326 -14.37 -9.23 -6.40
C GLY A 326 -13.53 -7.96 -6.45
N ALA A 327 -12.99 -7.63 -7.63
CA ALA A 327 -12.22 -6.40 -7.83
C ALA A 327 -13.08 -5.15 -7.65
N GLY A 328 -14.34 -5.16 -8.13
CA GLY A 328 -15.29 -4.07 -7.95
C GLY A 328 -15.65 -3.83 -6.49
N LEU A 329 -15.91 -4.90 -5.72
CA LEU A 329 -16.15 -4.81 -4.28
C LEU A 329 -14.93 -4.25 -3.53
N ALA A 330 -13.74 -4.75 -3.84
CA ALA A 330 -12.49 -4.24 -3.25
C ALA A 330 -12.30 -2.76 -3.56
N TYR A 331 -12.55 -2.33 -4.79
CA TYR A 331 -12.46 -0.93 -5.19
C TYR A 331 -13.44 -0.03 -4.40
N VAL A 332 -14.72 -0.41 -4.34
CA VAL A 332 -15.75 0.40 -3.68
C VAL A 332 -15.54 0.51 -2.18
N ILE A 333 -15.04 -0.56 -1.54
CA ILE A 333 -14.89 -0.62 -0.07
C ILE A 333 -13.57 -0.01 0.36
N PHE A 334 -12.48 -0.29 -0.35
CA PHE A 334 -11.13 0.01 0.15
C PHE A 334 -10.45 1.18 -0.55
N ASN A 335 -10.79 1.53 -1.79
CA ASN A 335 -10.08 2.61 -2.47
C ASN A 335 -10.28 3.95 -1.76
N GLY A 336 -9.18 4.59 -1.33
CA GLY A 336 -9.19 5.81 -0.54
C GLY A 336 -9.56 5.61 0.94
N TYR A 337 -9.60 4.36 1.44
CA TYR A 337 -9.80 4.10 2.85
C TYR A 337 -8.49 4.32 3.62
N THR A 338 -8.50 5.30 4.52
CA THR A 338 -7.31 5.66 5.32
C THR A 338 -7.09 4.68 6.45
N VAL A 339 -5.88 4.14 6.53
CA VAL A 339 -5.42 3.32 7.65
C VAL A 339 -4.08 3.81 8.14
N SER A 340 -3.67 3.33 9.31
CA SER A 340 -2.30 3.55 9.79
C SER A 340 -1.65 2.22 10.14
N THR A 341 -0.36 2.12 9.80
CA THR A 341 0.49 0.98 10.16
C THR A 341 1.80 1.47 10.76
N LEU A 342 2.52 0.57 11.42
CA LEU A 342 3.85 0.88 11.93
C LEU A 342 4.78 1.15 10.75
N ALA A 343 5.43 2.31 10.76
CA ALA A 343 6.49 2.63 9.82
C ALA A 343 7.71 1.75 10.10
N GLY A 344 8.33 1.23 9.05
CA GLY A 344 9.53 0.40 9.18
C GLY A 344 10.66 1.16 9.87
N GLY A 345 11.19 0.58 10.96
CA GLY A 345 12.36 1.10 11.68
C GLY A 345 12.13 2.22 12.68
N THR A 346 10.98 2.88 12.71
CA THR A 346 10.73 4.03 13.61
C THR A 346 9.77 3.74 14.76
N PHE A 347 9.10 2.59 14.77
CA PHE A 347 8.02 2.25 15.71
C PHE A 347 6.88 3.28 15.79
N SER A 348 6.85 4.23 14.86
CA SER A 348 5.80 5.23 14.71
C SER A 348 4.73 4.76 13.74
N GLN A 349 3.55 5.35 13.82
CA GLN A 349 2.47 5.03 12.89
C GLN A 349 2.46 6.01 11.72
N THR A 350 2.38 5.46 10.52
CA THR A 350 2.18 6.24 9.28
C THR A 350 0.78 5.95 8.76
N SER A 351 0.05 7.02 8.48
CA SER A 351 -1.26 7.00 7.86
C SER A 351 -1.12 7.00 6.34
N PHE A 352 -1.91 6.18 5.67
CA PHE A 352 -1.94 6.16 4.21
C PHE A 352 -3.31 5.67 3.73
N ASP A 353 -3.63 6.01 2.50
CA ASP A 353 -4.86 5.59 1.85
C ASP A 353 -4.61 4.33 1.01
N PHE A 354 -5.55 3.38 1.04
CA PHE A 354 -5.49 2.23 0.13
C PHE A 354 -5.59 2.69 -1.32
N ALA A 355 -4.68 2.24 -2.16
CA ALA A 355 -4.63 2.58 -3.58
C ALA A 355 -4.95 1.35 -4.44
N VAL A 356 -6.19 1.22 -4.89
CA VAL A 356 -6.60 0.17 -5.84
C VAL A 356 -6.24 0.62 -7.25
N THR A 357 -5.06 0.22 -7.73
CA THR A 357 -4.56 0.57 -9.07
C THR A 357 -5.11 -0.36 -10.15
N GLY A 358 -5.09 0.10 -11.41
CA GLY A 358 -5.47 -0.74 -12.56
C GLY A 358 -4.61 -2.00 -12.69
N GLU A 359 -3.35 -1.93 -12.30
CA GLU A 359 -2.44 -3.08 -12.31
C GLU A 359 -2.89 -4.17 -11.32
N ILE A 360 -3.27 -3.79 -10.11
CA ILE A 360 -3.77 -4.71 -9.07
C ILE A 360 -5.08 -5.36 -9.53
N ILE A 361 -5.98 -4.61 -10.18
CA ILE A 361 -7.21 -5.16 -10.75
C ILE A 361 -6.89 -6.21 -11.82
N ILE A 362 -5.95 -5.93 -12.72
CA ILE A 362 -5.52 -6.88 -13.75
C ILE A 362 -4.93 -8.14 -13.12
N GLN A 363 -4.10 -8.04 -12.10
CA GLN A 363 -3.55 -9.18 -11.36
C GLN A 363 -4.67 -10.03 -10.74
N GLY A 364 -5.69 -9.40 -10.15
CA GLY A 364 -6.87 -10.08 -9.61
C GLY A 364 -7.67 -10.81 -10.70
N LEU A 365 -7.85 -10.20 -11.87
CA LEU A 365 -8.51 -10.83 -13.01
C LEU A 365 -7.72 -12.01 -13.58
N ILE A 366 -6.39 -11.91 -13.63
CA ILE A 366 -5.52 -13.03 -14.03
C ILE A 366 -5.69 -14.18 -13.05
N LEU A 367 -5.67 -13.93 -11.74
CA LEU A 367 -5.93 -14.95 -10.73
C LEU A 367 -7.28 -15.63 -10.94
N ALA A 368 -8.35 -14.85 -11.16
CA ALA A 368 -9.68 -15.37 -11.44
C ALA A 368 -9.69 -16.32 -12.65
N LEU A 369 -9.05 -15.90 -13.76
CA LEU A 369 -8.97 -16.71 -14.96
C LEU A 369 -8.17 -17.99 -14.77
N VAL A 370 -7.07 -17.94 -14.01
CA VAL A 370 -6.27 -19.14 -13.65
C VAL A 370 -7.11 -20.11 -12.83
N VAL A 371 -7.82 -19.63 -11.81
CA VAL A 371 -8.73 -20.44 -10.99
C VAL A 371 -9.83 -21.06 -11.85
N GLY A 372 -10.47 -20.27 -12.71
CA GLY A 372 -11.52 -20.75 -13.61
C GLY A 372 -11.03 -21.78 -14.62
N PHE A 373 -9.82 -21.59 -15.15
CA PHE A 373 -9.19 -22.54 -16.05
C PHE A 373 -8.93 -23.89 -15.37
N ILE A 374 -8.24 -23.87 -14.22
CA ILE A 374 -7.91 -25.09 -13.47
C ILE A 374 -9.17 -25.79 -12.98
N GLY A 375 -10.11 -25.03 -12.38
CA GLY A 375 -11.37 -25.57 -11.85
C GLY A 375 -12.31 -26.13 -12.93
N GLY A 376 -12.29 -25.56 -14.14
CA GLY A 376 -13.10 -26.04 -15.28
C GLY A 376 -12.47 -27.18 -16.06
N PHE A 377 -11.14 -27.30 -16.08
CA PHE A 377 -10.44 -28.19 -17.02
C PHE A 377 -10.73 -29.69 -16.78
N LEU A 378 -10.59 -30.17 -15.57
CA LEU A 378 -10.81 -31.60 -15.27
C LEU A 378 -12.25 -32.05 -15.52
N PRO A 379 -13.31 -31.33 -15.04
CA PRO A 379 -14.68 -31.67 -15.36
C PRO A 379 -15.00 -31.63 -16.86
N ALA A 380 -14.48 -30.62 -17.57
CA ALA A 380 -14.69 -30.48 -19.01
C ALA A 380 -14.00 -31.62 -19.81
N LEU A 381 -12.81 -32.02 -19.38
CA LEU A 381 -12.10 -33.15 -19.98
C LEU A 381 -12.84 -34.49 -19.78
N ASN A 382 -13.34 -34.70 -18.57
CA ASN A 382 -14.13 -35.88 -18.26
C ASN A 382 -15.42 -35.94 -19.09
N ALA A 383 -16.14 -34.84 -19.19
CA ALA A 383 -17.34 -34.71 -20.04
C ALA A 383 -17.03 -35.03 -21.52
N ALA A 384 -15.92 -34.50 -22.04
CA ALA A 384 -15.51 -34.72 -23.42
C ALA A 384 -15.09 -36.15 -23.73
N ARG A 385 -14.63 -36.91 -22.74
CA ARG A 385 -14.16 -38.30 -22.88
C ARG A 385 -15.21 -39.37 -22.57
N GLN A 386 -16.38 -38.98 -22.06
CA GLN A 386 -17.44 -39.91 -21.66
C GLN A 386 -17.94 -40.78 -22.83
N ASN A 387 -18.21 -42.05 -22.57
CA ASN A 387 -18.78 -42.93 -23.58
C ASN A 387 -20.24 -42.57 -23.89
N ILE A 388 -20.61 -42.54 -25.15
CA ILE A 388 -21.95 -42.14 -25.61
C ILE A 388 -23.02 -43.11 -25.02
N THR A 389 -22.71 -44.38 -25.01
CA THR A 389 -23.62 -45.45 -24.50
C THR A 389 -23.91 -45.28 -23.00
N ASP A 390 -22.87 -44.94 -22.20
CA ASP A 390 -23.00 -44.78 -20.75
C ASP A 390 -23.75 -43.45 -20.40
N ALA A 391 -23.48 -42.37 -21.17
CA ALA A 391 -24.16 -41.12 -21.01
C ALA A 391 -25.66 -41.21 -21.32
N LEU A 392 -26.08 -41.97 -22.33
CA LEU A 392 -27.48 -42.15 -22.69
C LEU A 392 -28.24 -43.12 -21.75
N ARG A 393 -27.54 -43.95 -20.97
CA ARG A 393 -28.13 -44.88 -19.96
C ARG A 393 -28.23 -44.26 -18.57
N ALA A 394 -27.74 -43.08 -18.38
CA ALA A 394 -27.76 -42.34 -17.08
C ALA A 394 -29.14 -41.71 -16.77
N LEU A 395 -30.21 -42.38 -17.16
CA LEU A 395 -31.61 -42.06 -16.83
C LEU A 395 -32.04 -42.73 -15.54
#